data_bb1fc93aadc0cfb7680ee4a7e50a83bb
#
_entry.id   bb1fc93aadc0cfb7680ee4a7e50a83bb
#
_cell.length_a   1.000
_cell.length_b   1.000
_cell.length_c   1.000
_cell.angle_alpha   90.00
_cell.angle_beta   90.00
_cell.angle_gamma   90.00
#
_symmetry.space_group_name_H-M   'P 1'
#
loop_
_entity.id
_entity.type
_entity.pdbx_description
1 polymer ?
#
loop_
_entity_poly.entity_id
_entity_poly.type
_entity_poly.pdbx_seq_one_letter_code
_entity_poly.pdbx_strand_id
1 'polypeptide(L)'
;PLDMSFSGLKTAVLNLVHNAGQKGEPLDLPGLAASFAAAVSDTLVPRTMEAAKRLGYGKVAVAGGVAANTRIRADLERACRRSGDKLYLPELSLCGDNGAMIGCQAYYEYLAGRRGGLELNACATRSIELG
;
A
#
# COMPACT_ATOMS: atom_id res chain seq x y z
N PRO A 1 18.66 3.58 -1.57
CA PRO A 1 17.39 4.31 -1.55
C PRO A 1 16.26 3.37 -1.14
N LEU A 2 15.30 3.88 -0.33
CA LEU A 2 14.12 3.13 0.07
C LEU A 2 12.93 3.38 -0.86
N ASP A 3 13.10 4.27 -1.83
CA ASP A 3 12.08 4.60 -2.80
C ASP A 3 11.67 3.38 -3.64
N MET A 4 10.41 3.31 -3.98
CA MET A 4 9.81 2.21 -4.73
C MET A 4 9.03 2.74 -5.92
N SER A 5 9.10 2.03 -7.03
CA SER A 5 8.24 2.25 -8.19
C SER A 5 7.77 0.92 -8.75
N PHE A 6 6.47 0.84 -8.99
CA PHE A 6 5.83 -0.35 -9.58
C PHE A 6 5.41 -0.11 -11.04
N SER A 7 5.70 1.07 -11.59
CA SER A 7 5.34 1.42 -12.97
C SER A 7 5.95 0.47 -13.99
N GLY A 8 7.24 0.11 -13.84
CA GLY A 8 7.91 -0.85 -14.71
C GLY A 8 7.31 -2.25 -14.63
N LEU A 9 6.96 -2.71 -13.43
CA LEU A 9 6.33 -4.01 -13.22
C LEU A 9 4.94 -4.07 -13.87
N LYS A 10 4.13 -3.02 -13.70
CA LYS A 10 2.83 -2.89 -14.38
C LYS A 10 2.98 -2.96 -15.89
N THR A 11 3.90 -2.20 -16.47
CA THR A 11 4.15 -2.19 -17.92
C THR A 11 4.61 -3.55 -18.43
N ALA A 12 5.49 -4.24 -17.69
CA ALA A 12 5.97 -5.58 -18.06
C ALA A 12 4.82 -6.59 -18.14
N VAL A 13 3.92 -6.58 -17.15
CA VAL A 13 2.74 -7.47 -17.17
C VAL A 13 1.79 -7.13 -18.32
N LEU A 14 1.51 -5.84 -18.55
CA LEU A 14 0.65 -5.42 -19.67
C LEU A 14 1.22 -5.87 -21.02
N ASN A 15 2.53 -5.69 -21.23
CA ASN A 15 3.21 -6.12 -22.46
C ASN A 15 3.16 -7.65 -22.62
N LEU A 16 3.36 -8.41 -21.54
CA LEU A 16 3.29 -9.86 -21.57
C LEU A 16 1.89 -10.35 -21.99
N VAL A 17 0.86 -9.81 -21.38
CA VAL A 17 -0.54 -10.13 -21.70
C VAL A 17 -0.87 -9.77 -23.15
N HIS A 18 -0.46 -8.56 -23.57
CA HIS A 18 -0.68 -8.10 -24.94
C HIS A 18 0.01 -8.97 -25.99
N ASN A 19 1.28 -9.30 -25.78
CA ASN A 19 2.07 -10.12 -26.68
C ASN A 19 1.51 -11.56 -26.80
N ALA A 20 1.12 -12.17 -25.67
CA ALA A 20 0.48 -13.48 -25.67
C ALA A 20 -0.84 -13.45 -26.47
N GLY A 21 -1.66 -12.40 -26.28
CA GLY A 21 -2.89 -12.23 -27.05
C GLY A 21 -2.67 -12.07 -28.55
N GLN A 22 -1.64 -11.31 -28.97
CA GLN A 22 -1.31 -11.16 -30.39
C GLN A 22 -0.83 -12.46 -31.05
N LYS A 23 -0.11 -13.28 -30.29
CA LYS A 23 0.42 -14.57 -30.79
C LYS A 23 -0.57 -15.72 -30.68
N GLY A 24 -1.73 -15.53 -30.00
CA GLY A 24 -2.67 -16.59 -29.68
C GLY A 24 -2.09 -17.62 -28.69
N GLU A 25 -1.08 -17.25 -27.91
CA GLU A 25 -0.45 -18.12 -26.93
C GLU A 25 -1.32 -18.19 -25.65
N PRO A 26 -1.53 -19.39 -25.08
CA PRO A 26 -2.25 -19.52 -23.83
C PRO A 26 -1.44 -18.87 -22.68
N LEU A 27 -2.10 -18.12 -21.81
CA LEU A 27 -1.49 -17.48 -20.67
C LEU A 27 -2.08 -18.02 -19.37
N ASP A 28 -1.24 -18.51 -18.48
CA ASP A 28 -1.63 -18.86 -17.11
C ASP A 28 -1.88 -17.58 -16.30
N LEU A 29 -3.09 -17.04 -16.37
CA LEU A 29 -3.48 -15.83 -15.64
C LEU A 29 -3.37 -15.98 -14.10
N PRO A 30 -3.81 -17.11 -13.50
CA PRO A 30 -3.62 -17.32 -12.05
C PRO A 30 -2.15 -17.32 -11.65
N GLY A 31 -1.28 -18.02 -12.38
CA GLY A 31 0.16 -18.05 -12.12
C GLY A 31 0.80 -16.67 -12.31
N LEU A 32 0.41 -15.92 -13.33
CA LEU A 32 0.87 -14.56 -13.56
C LEU A 32 0.45 -13.63 -12.43
N ALA A 33 -0.80 -13.71 -11.96
CA ALA A 33 -1.29 -12.91 -10.85
C ALA A 33 -0.54 -13.22 -9.54
N ALA A 34 -0.28 -14.51 -9.28
CA ALA A 34 0.51 -14.94 -8.13
C ALA A 34 1.96 -14.42 -8.20
N SER A 35 2.59 -14.51 -9.36
CA SER A 35 3.94 -14.00 -9.61
C SER A 35 4.02 -12.49 -9.46
N PHE A 36 3.02 -11.77 -9.96
CA PHE A 36 2.91 -10.32 -9.79
C PHE A 36 2.80 -9.93 -8.31
N ALA A 37 1.90 -10.58 -7.56
CA ALA A 37 1.74 -10.32 -6.13
C ALA A 37 3.03 -10.63 -5.36
N ALA A 38 3.75 -11.70 -5.73
CA ALA A 38 5.04 -12.04 -5.15
C ALA A 38 6.07 -10.93 -5.41
N ALA A 39 6.24 -10.49 -6.65
CA ALA A 39 7.20 -9.45 -7.02
C ALA A 39 6.94 -8.11 -6.29
N VAL A 40 5.66 -7.74 -6.12
CA VAL A 40 5.28 -6.57 -5.32
C VAL A 40 5.68 -6.75 -3.86
N SER A 41 5.34 -7.90 -3.26
CA SER A 41 5.64 -8.21 -1.87
C SER A 41 7.15 -8.26 -1.60
N ASP A 42 7.92 -8.91 -2.49
CA ASP A 42 9.37 -9.05 -2.39
C ASP A 42 10.11 -7.71 -2.51
N THR A 43 9.46 -6.71 -3.09
CA THR A 43 9.98 -5.34 -3.13
C THR A 43 9.55 -4.53 -1.90
N LEU A 44 8.26 -4.58 -1.56
CA LEU A 44 7.64 -3.75 -0.53
C LEU A 44 8.10 -4.14 0.88
N VAL A 45 8.01 -5.44 1.20
CA VAL A 45 8.21 -5.91 2.58
C VAL A 45 9.66 -5.68 3.06
N PRO A 46 10.71 -6.08 2.32
CA PRO A 46 12.08 -5.84 2.77
C PRO A 46 12.40 -4.36 2.94
N ARG A 47 11.90 -3.50 2.05
CA ARG A 47 12.15 -2.05 2.13
C ARG A 47 11.42 -1.40 3.31
N THR A 48 10.21 -1.84 3.60
CA THR A 48 9.46 -1.40 4.79
C THR A 48 10.21 -1.77 6.07
N MET A 49 10.68 -3.01 6.18
CA MET A 49 11.42 -3.47 7.34
C MET A 49 12.78 -2.77 7.47
N GLU A 50 13.46 -2.53 6.36
CA GLU A 50 14.72 -1.77 6.35
C GLU A 50 14.50 -0.31 6.78
N ALA A 51 13.42 0.32 6.33
CA ALA A 51 13.04 1.66 6.76
C ALA A 51 12.78 1.71 8.28
N ALA A 52 11.98 0.79 8.78
CA ALA A 52 11.68 0.68 10.21
C ALA A 52 12.96 0.54 11.04
N LYS A 53 13.85 -0.35 10.61
CA LYS A 53 15.15 -0.58 11.25
C LYS A 53 16.05 0.66 11.23
N ARG A 54 16.20 1.32 10.07
CA ARG A 54 17.06 2.52 9.93
C ARG A 54 16.56 3.69 10.77
N LEU A 55 15.25 3.82 10.89
CA LEU A 55 14.61 4.92 11.62
C LEU A 55 14.37 4.58 13.11
N GLY A 56 14.68 3.37 13.54
CA GLY A 56 14.49 2.93 14.92
C GLY A 56 13.03 2.75 15.34
N TYR A 57 12.12 2.50 14.40
CA TYR A 57 10.71 2.26 14.69
C TYR A 57 10.45 0.78 14.91
N GLY A 58 9.84 0.44 16.05
CA GLY A 58 9.37 -0.91 16.39
C GLY A 58 7.87 -1.14 16.07
N LYS A 59 7.27 -0.26 15.26
CA LYS A 59 5.86 -0.32 14.89
C LYS A 59 5.70 -0.06 13.40
N VAL A 60 4.98 -0.93 12.72
CA VAL A 60 4.64 -0.81 11.29
C VAL A 60 3.12 -0.76 11.17
N ALA A 61 2.60 0.26 10.52
CA ALA A 61 1.19 0.38 10.18
C ALA A 61 1.00 0.34 8.67
N VAL A 62 0.01 -0.40 8.20
CA VAL A 62 -0.31 -0.53 6.77
C VAL A 62 -1.74 -0.08 6.55
N ALA A 63 -1.98 0.73 5.54
CA ALA A 63 -3.29 1.25 5.18
C ALA A 63 -3.47 1.30 3.65
N GLY A 64 -4.70 1.56 3.22
CA GLY A 64 -5.06 1.67 1.80
C GLY A 64 -5.38 0.34 1.13
N GLY A 65 -5.83 0.38 -0.13
CA GLY A 65 -6.34 -0.79 -0.85
C GLY A 65 -5.37 -1.96 -0.95
N VAL A 66 -4.07 -1.70 -1.07
CA VAL A 66 -3.03 -2.74 -1.12
C VAL A 66 -2.94 -3.52 0.20
N ALA A 67 -3.35 -2.93 1.32
CA ALA A 67 -3.42 -3.60 2.62
C ALA A 67 -4.44 -4.76 2.65
N ALA A 68 -5.34 -4.87 1.67
CA ALA A 68 -6.23 -6.02 1.51
C ALA A 68 -5.56 -7.23 0.84
N ASN A 69 -4.38 -7.06 0.22
CA ASN A 69 -3.70 -8.15 -0.44
C ASN A 69 -3.20 -9.20 0.57
N THR A 70 -3.74 -10.42 0.47
CA THR A 70 -3.47 -11.51 1.42
C THR A 70 -1.99 -11.90 1.47
N ARG A 71 -1.29 -11.88 0.33
CA ARG A 71 0.13 -12.20 0.25
C ARG A 71 0.97 -11.18 1.00
N ILE A 72 0.74 -9.89 0.75
CA ILE A 72 1.46 -8.78 1.39
C ILE A 72 1.23 -8.79 2.90
N ARG A 73 -0.03 -9.01 3.34
CA ARG A 73 -0.35 -9.15 4.78
C ARG A 73 0.45 -10.27 5.43
N ALA A 74 0.42 -11.48 4.85
CA ALA A 74 1.12 -12.63 5.39
C ALA A 74 2.65 -12.43 5.43
N ASP A 75 3.21 -11.79 4.40
CA ASP A 75 4.65 -11.53 4.32
C ASP A 75 5.09 -10.47 5.35
N LEU A 76 4.31 -9.40 5.54
CA LEU A 76 4.54 -8.40 6.58
C LEU A 76 4.40 -8.98 7.98
N GLU A 77 3.38 -9.80 8.23
CA GLU A 77 3.21 -10.49 9.51
C GLU A 77 4.43 -11.37 9.85
N ARG A 78 4.92 -12.13 8.87
CA ARG A 78 6.13 -12.94 9.05
C ARG A 78 7.37 -12.09 9.29
N ALA A 79 7.53 -10.99 8.56
CA ALA A 79 8.66 -10.11 8.69
C ALA A 79 8.69 -9.41 10.05
N CYS A 80 7.58 -8.79 10.47
CA CYS A 80 7.47 -8.13 11.77
C CYS A 80 7.63 -9.11 12.94
N ARG A 81 7.07 -10.33 12.82
CA ARG A 81 7.27 -11.37 13.85
C ARG A 81 8.74 -11.75 14.00
N ARG A 82 9.50 -11.84 12.90
CA ARG A 82 10.94 -12.16 12.95
C ARG A 82 11.80 -11.04 13.53
N SER A 83 11.42 -9.79 13.29
CA SER A 83 12.16 -8.62 13.83
C SER A 83 11.72 -8.22 15.24
N GLY A 84 10.60 -8.73 15.74
CA GLY A 84 10.00 -8.31 17.01
C GLY A 84 9.18 -7.02 16.91
N ASP A 85 8.91 -6.54 15.71
CA ASP A 85 8.13 -5.33 15.47
C ASP A 85 6.63 -5.57 15.58
N LYS A 86 5.90 -4.56 16.02
CA LYS A 86 4.44 -4.61 16.10
C LYS A 86 3.81 -4.17 14.79
N LEU A 87 3.01 -5.05 14.18
CA LEU A 87 2.27 -4.77 12.95
C LEU A 87 0.83 -4.36 13.26
N TYR A 88 0.35 -3.32 12.59
CA TYR A 88 -1.04 -2.87 12.59
C TYR A 88 -1.61 -2.98 11.19
N LEU A 89 -2.67 -3.77 11.05
CA LEU A 89 -3.39 -3.97 9.81
C LEU A 89 -4.86 -3.61 10.02
N PRO A 90 -5.50 -2.90 9.09
CA PRO A 90 -6.93 -2.65 9.17
C PRO A 90 -7.73 -3.93 8.88
N GLU A 91 -8.98 -3.95 9.30
CA GLU A 91 -9.95 -4.92 8.80
C GLU A 91 -10.10 -4.77 7.27
N LEU A 92 -10.40 -5.86 6.58
CA LEU A 92 -10.48 -5.86 5.11
C LEU A 92 -11.51 -4.86 4.58
N SER A 93 -12.63 -4.71 5.28
CA SER A 93 -13.69 -3.74 4.97
C SER A 93 -13.24 -2.28 5.04
N LEU A 94 -12.16 -2.00 5.79
CA LEU A 94 -11.62 -0.66 5.99
C LEU A 94 -10.35 -0.37 5.16
N CYS A 95 -9.91 -1.32 4.31
CA CYS A 95 -8.73 -1.12 3.47
C CYS A 95 -8.98 -0.16 2.30
N GLY A 96 -10.20 -0.12 1.77
CA GLY A 96 -10.60 0.83 0.72
C GLY A 96 -11.06 2.17 1.28
N ASP A 97 -11.47 3.06 0.37
CA ASP A 97 -12.05 4.34 0.74
C ASP A 97 -13.35 4.11 1.53
N ASN A 98 -13.45 4.75 2.67
CA ASN A 98 -14.62 4.62 3.55
C ASN A 98 -14.85 5.89 4.38
N GLY A 99 -16.12 6.13 4.75
CA GLY A 99 -16.50 7.29 5.55
C GLY A 99 -15.95 7.29 6.97
N ALA A 100 -15.67 6.09 7.54
CA ALA A 100 -15.16 5.99 8.91
C ALA A 100 -13.76 6.59 9.06
N MET A 101 -12.87 6.38 8.08
CA MET A 101 -11.52 6.98 8.11
C MET A 101 -11.57 8.50 8.00
N ILE A 102 -12.48 9.03 7.17
CA ILE A 102 -12.65 10.46 7.00
C ILE A 102 -13.27 11.08 8.27
N GLY A 103 -14.27 10.44 8.85
CA GLY A 103 -14.87 10.87 10.12
C GLY A 103 -13.88 10.85 11.27
N CYS A 104 -13.04 9.83 11.35
CA CYS A 104 -11.97 9.73 12.33
C CYS A 104 -10.96 10.87 12.19
N GLN A 105 -10.46 11.12 10.97
CA GLN A 105 -9.55 12.23 10.70
C GLN A 105 -10.21 13.58 11.04
N ALA A 106 -11.44 13.80 10.62
CA ALA A 106 -12.18 15.02 10.91
C ALA A 106 -12.36 15.27 12.43
N TYR A 107 -12.56 14.21 13.18
CA TYR A 107 -12.65 14.29 14.65
C TYR A 107 -11.36 14.81 15.29
N TYR A 108 -10.20 14.25 14.89
CA TYR A 108 -8.90 14.70 15.40
C TYR A 108 -8.53 16.12 14.92
N GLU A 109 -8.87 16.48 13.68
CA GLU A 109 -8.71 17.84 13.19
C GLU A 109 -9.55 18.84 14.01
N TYR A 110 -10.79 18.45 14.32
CA TYR A 110 -11.68 19.26 15.15
C TYR A 110 -11.11 19.47 16.56
N LEU A 111 -10.61 18.40 17.22
CA LEU A 111 -9.96 18.51 18.53
C LEU A 111 -8.71 19.38 18.51
N ALA A 112 -7.97 19.35 17.41
CA ALA A 112 -6.78 20.20 17.21
C ALA A 112 -7.13 21.66 16.86
N GLY A 113 -8.43 22.02 16.79
CA GLY A 113 -8.90 23.36 16.46
C GLY A 113 -8.78 23.71 14.98
N ARG A 114 -8.40 22.75 14.12
CA ARG A 114 -8.30 22.95 12.66
C ARG A 114 -9.67 22.83 12.03
N ARG A 115 -10.17 23.94 11.51
CA ARG A 115 -11.50 24.02 10.86
C ARG A 115 -11.37 24.79 9.55
N GLY A 116 -12.00 24.28 8.50
CA GLY A 116 -12.15 25.03 7.25
C GLY A 116 -13.24 26.10 7.36
N GLY A 117 -13.08 27.18 6.62
CA GLY A 117 -14.12 28.18 6.39
C GLY A 117 -14.94 27.86 5.15
N LEU A 118 -15.77 28.81 4.73
CA LEU A 118 -16.61 28.69 3.53
C LEU A 118 -15.78 28.68 2.24
N GLU A 119 -14.53 29.10 2.30
CA GLU A 119 -13.55 29.08 1.20
C GLU A 119 -12.91 27.72 0.99
N LEU A 120 -13.20 26.72 1.84
CA LEU A 120 -12.62 25.36 1.72
C LEU A 120 -12.95 24.77 0.36
N ASN A 121 -11.90 24.36 -0.36
CA ASN A 121 -12.04 23.74 -1.68
C ASN A 121 -11.30 22.40 -1.72
N ALA A 122 -11.75 21.51 -2.62
CA ALA A 122 -11.09 20.23 -2.87
C ALA A 122 -9.80 20.44 -3.68
N CYS A 123 -8.75 19.73 -3.29
CA CYS A 123 -7.49 19.68 -4.01
C CYS A 123 -7.23 18.26 -4.50
N ALA A 124 -6.88 18.10 -5.79
CA ALA A 124 -6.60 16.80 -6.38
C ALA A 124 -5.28 16.20 -5.86
N THR A 125 -4.32 17.05 -5.50
CA THR A 125 -3.00 16.63 -5.02
C THR A 125 -2.53 17.58 -3.92
N ARG A 126 -2.05 17.01 -2.82
CA ARG A 126 -1.46 17.77 -1.73
C ARG A 126 -0.16 17.09 -1.28
N SER A 127 0.87 17.88 -0.98
CA SER A 127 2.10 17.34 -0.39
C SER A 127 1.82 16.77 1.00
N ILE A 128 2.39 15.61 1.30
CA ILE A 128 2.33 15.00 2.63
C ILE A 128 3.10 15.80 3.68
N GLU A 129 4.05 16.65 3.23
CA GLU A 129 4.86 17.50 4.09
C GLU A 129 4.14 18.78 4.56
N LEU A 130 2.97 19.06 4.01
CA LEU A 130 2.16 20.25 4.31
C LEU A 130 0.98 19.95 5.26
N GLY A 131 1.07 18.88 6.01
CA GLY A 131 0.07 18.47 7.01
C GLY A 131 0.14 19.25 8.31
#